data_478b2f55527232b9bf0666899d1f65f1
#
_entry.id   478b2f55527232b9bf0666899d1f65f1
#
_cell.length_a   1.000
_cell.length_b   1.000
_cell.length_c   1.000
_cell.angle_alpha   90.00
_cell.angle_beta   90.00
_cell.angle_gamma   90.00
#
_symmetry.space_group_name_H-M   'P 1'
#
loop_
_entity.id
_entity.type
_entity.pdbx_description
1 polymer ?
#
loop_
_entity_poly.entity_id
_entity_poly.type
_entity_poly.pdbx_seq_one_letter_code
_entity_poly.pdbx_strand_id
1 'polypeptide(L)'
;MQMNNRTQKAGIVCCSDGQKKEWAGKLRILETALSDMGIQPVCSDFIFERENVFSGTAKERADALMGFYRDSEIAEIFDISGGDAANGILPYLDYECIKNSGKRFWGYSDLTTVINAIYAKTGRSGVLYQIRNLIYDNKEQQIHDFKNTVVEQGRDLFLLNYRFIQQEQMQGIVVGGNIRCFLKLAGTEYMPDLEGKILLLESQSGSVSRIESFLCQLQQMGAFEKVAGVLLGTFTQLEQETGAQTAGRLVKKIAGKSLPVAVTADIGHGTDAKAVVIGEEMRFGSGQGAGCSVM
;
A
#
# COMPACT_ATOMS: atom_id res chain seq x y z
N MET A 1 -35.19 -9.43 -1.84
CA MET A 1 -34.12 -9.25 -0.86
C MET A 1 -33.96 -7.75 -0.64
N GLN A 2 -34.37 -7.23 0.50
CA GLN A 2 -34.12 -5.82 0.85
C GLN A 2 -32.62 -5.67 1.04
N MET A 3 -31.96 -4.90 0.16
CA MET A 3 -30.60 -4.44 0.41
C MET A 3 -30.64 -3.59 1.68
N ASN A 4 -29.98 -4.08 2.73
CA ASN A 4 -29.75 -3.32 3.96
C ASN A 4 -28.84 -2.14 3.59
N ASN A 5 -29.42 -0.99 3.32
CA ASN A 5 -28.75 0.28 3.07
C ASN A 5 -28.15 0.82 4.38
N ARG A 6 -27.30 0.05 5.06
CA ARG A 6 -26.47 0.60 6.13
C ARG A 6 -25.33 1.37 5.47
N THR A 7 -25.34 2.67 5.62
CA THR A 7 -24.21 3.52 5.25
C THR A 7 -22.95 2.96 5.93
N GLN A 8 -21.97 2.56 5.15
CA GLN A 8 -20.74 1.99 5.67
C GLN A 8 -19.87 3.13 6.23
N LYS A 9 -19.48 3.07 7.51
CA LYS A 9 -18.55 4.05 8.08
C LYS A 9 -17.10 3.65 7.80
N ALA A 10 -16.26 4.65 7.52
CA ALA A 10 -14.84 4.46 7.32
C ALA A 10 -14.02 5.45 8.15
N GLY A 11 -13.01 4.94 8.87
CA GLY A 11 -12.07 5.76 9.63
C GLY A 11 -11.03 6.40 8.71
N ILE A 12 -10.72 7.68 8.93
CA ILE A 12 -9.63 8.40 8.27
C ILE A 12 -8.58 8.75 9.31
N VAL A 13 -7.33 8.36 9.07
CA VAL A 13 -6.22 8.49 10.03
C VAL A 13 -4.94 8.96 9.35
N CYS A 14 -3.97 9.44 10.14
CA CYS A 14 -2.59 9.74 9.74
C CYS A 14 -1.63 9.02 10.68
N CYS A 15 -1.07 7.91 10.24
CA CYS A 15 -0.12 7.09 11.02
C CYS A 15 1.35 7.48 10.79
N SER A 16 1.66 8.24 9.73
CA SER A 16 2.98 8.81 9.46
C SER A 16 2.97 10.32 9.77
N ASP A 17 3.31 11.18 8.78
CA ASP A 17 3.25 12.64 8.97
C ASP A 17 1.80 13.14 8.98
N GLY A 18 1.53 14.19 9.75
CA GLY A 18 0.26 14.88 9.72
C GLY A 18 0.05 15.65 8.41
N GLN A 19 -1.19 15.96 8.09
CA GLN A 19 -1.50 16.86 7.00
C GLN A 19 -1.28 18.31 7.42
N LYS A 20 -0.77 19.14 6.52
CA LYS A 20 -0.70 20.60 6.76
C LYS A 20 -2.10 21.16 6.91
N LYS A 21 -2.29 22.22 7.69
CA LYS A 21 -3.59 22.86 7.93
C LYS A 21 -4.25 23.36 6.64
N GLU A 22 -3.46 23.78 5.66
CA GLU A 22 -3.92 24.21 4.33
C GLU A 22 -4.63 23.08 3.57
N TRP A 23 -4.34 21.82 3.92
CA TRP A 23 -4.98 20.66 3.31
C TRP A 23 -6.44 20.43 3.79
N ALA A 24 -6.92 21.17 4.79
CA ALA A 24 -8.29 21.03 5.33
C ALA A 24 -9.39 21.16 4.27
N GLY A 25 -9.18 22.01 3.24
CA GLY A 25 -10.09 22.10 2.10
C GLY A 25 -10.16 20.79 1.29
N LYS A 26 -9.00 20.17 1.04
CA LYS A 26 -8.92 18.89 0.33
C LYS A 26 -9.50 17.74 1.16
N LEU A 27 -9.34 17.75 2.48
CA LEU A 27 -9.96 16.77 3.35
C LEU A 27 -11.49 16.81 3.20
N ARG A 28 -12.11 17.99 3.23
CA ARG A 28 -13.58 18.12 3.01
C ARG A 28 -14.01 17.60 1.63
N ILE A 29 -13.21 17.83 0.59
CA ILE A 29 -13.52 17.30 -0.75
C ILE A 29 -13.45 15.76 -0.73
N LEU A 30 -12.46 15.17 -0.05
CA LEU A 30 -12.36 13.72 0.10
C LEU A 30 -13.54 13.14 0.90
N GLU A 31 -13.92 13.79 2.02
CA GLU A 31 -15.09 13.41 2.81
C GLU A 31 -16.39 13.46 1.97
N THR A 32 -16.54 14.48 1.14
CA THR A 32 -17.69 14.60 0.21
C THR A 32 -17.66 13.47 -0.81
N ALA A 33 -16.52 13.21 -1.45
CA ALA A 33 -16.40 12.15 -2.44
C ALA A 33 -16.74 10.76 -1.87
N LEU A 34 -16.32 10.47 -0.63
CA LEU A 34 -16.69 9.23 0.07
C LEU A 34 -18.19 9.19 0.39
N SER A 35 -18.75 10.30 0.88
CA SER A 35 -20.19 10.40 1.22
C SER A 35 -21.08 10.21 0.00
N ASP A 36 -20.70 10.77 -1.15
CA ASP A 36 -21.41 10.61 -2.43
C ASP A 36 -21.42 9.14 -2.92
N MET A 37 -20.45 8.34 -2.50
CA MET A 37 -20.41 6.89 -2.75
C MET A 37 -21.14 6.06 -1.69
N GLY A 38 -21.76 6.69 -0.67
CA GLY A 38 -22.45 6.00 0.42
C GLY A 38 -21.55 5.55 1.57
N ILE A 39 -20.30 6.04 1.64
CA ILE A 39 -19.36 5.77 2.72
C ILE A 39 -19.34 6.99 3.65
N GLN A 40 -19.69 6.83 4.92
CA GLN A 40 -19.61 7.90 5.91
C GLN A 40 -18.20 7.98 6.49
N PRO A 41 -17.42 9.04 6.18
CA PRO A 41 -16.09 9.21 6.74
C PRO A 41 -16.16 9.65 8.21
N VAL A 42 -15.25 9.14 9.03
CA VAL A 42 -15.04 9.51 10.43
C VAL A 42 -13.55 9.86 10.57
N CYS A 43 -13.25 11.14 10.73
CA CYS A 43 -11.86 11.58 10.85
C CYS A 43 -11.37 11.45 12.29
N SER A 44 -10.11 11.00 12.44
CA SER A 44 -9.37 11.08 13.69
C SER A 44 -9.10 12.53 14.09
N ASP A 45 -8.97 12.80 15.39
CA ASP A 45 -8.48 14.08 15.89
C ASP A 45 -6.99 14.35 15.54
N PHE A 46 -6.27 13.31 15.11
CA PHE A 46 -4.85 13.34 14.77
C PHE A 46 -4.62 13.32 13.25
N ILE A 47 -5.21 14.26 12.52
CA ILE A 47 -5.05 14.42 11.07
C ILE A 47 -3.99 15.47 10.74
N PHE A 48 -4.04 16.63 11.39
CA PHE A 48 -3.20 17.77 11.05
C PHE A 48 -1.92 17.83 11.91
N GLU A 49 -0.87 18.41 11.32
CA GLU A 49 0.39 18.69 12.02
C GLU A 49 0.13 19.47 13.31
N ARG A 50 0.75 19.03 14.41
CA ARG A 50 0.72 19.66 15.73
C ARG A 50 2.12 20.06 16.19
N GLU A 51 3.07 19.12 16.08
CA GLU A 51 4.47 19.34 16.45
C GLU A 51 5.36 18.88 15.29
N ASN A 52 6.16 19.78 14.77
CA ASN A 52 6.95 19.56 13.55
C ASN A 52 6.02 19.07 12.40
N VAL A 53 6.31 17.87 11.85
CA VAL A 53 5.53 17.24 10.78
C VAL A 53 4.47 16.26 11.30
N PHE A 54 4.41 16.02 12.62
CA PHE A 54 3.57 14.96 13.17
C PHE A 54 2.20 15.45 13.63
N SER A 55 1.18 14.64 13.40
CA SER A 55 -0.18 14.87 13.91
C SER A 55 -0.30 14.61 15.41
N GLY A 56 0.67 13.95 16.01
CA GLY A 56 0.80 13.61 17.42
C GLY A 56 2.00 12.70 17.64
N THR A 57 2.26 12.31 18.89
CA THR A 57 3.25 11.30 19.24
C THR A 57 2.97 9.96 18.56
N ALA A 58 3.95 9.08 18.45
CA ALA A 58 3.74 7.75 17.88
C ALA A 58 2.63 6.97 18.61
N LYS A 59 2.54 7.12 19.94
CA LYS A 59 1.49 6.48 20.72
C LYS A 59 0.11 7.06 20.42
N GLU A 60 -0.04 8.37 20.33
CA GLU A 60 -1.34 9.00 20.00
C GLU A 60 -1.82 8.62 18.61
N ARG A 61 -0.93 8.55 17.61
CA ARG A 61 -1.24 8.09 16.25
C ARG A 61 -1.66 6.61 16.24
N ALA A 62 -0.99 5.77 17.02
CA ALA A 62 -1.36 4.38 17.21
C ALA A 62 -2.71 4.23 17.93
N ASP A 63 -2.95 4.98 19.00
CA ASP A 63 -4.21 4.96 19.75
C ASP A 63 -5.39 5.39 18.86
N ALA A 64 -5.19 6.39 17.98
CA ALA A 64 -6.19 6.82 17.00
C ALA A 64 -6.53 5.70 16.01
N LEU A 65 -5.53 5.02 15.47
CA LEU A 65 -5.73 3.85 14.61
C LEU A 65 -6.46 2.72 15.35
N MET A 66 -6.04 2.42 16.57
CA MET A 66 -6.65 1.37 17.39
C MET A 66 -8.07 1.71 17.81
N GLY A 67 -8.41 3.00 17.96
CA GLY A 67 -9.79 3.45 18.16
C GLY A 67 -10.71 2.97 17.03
N PHE A 68 -10.30 3.14 15.78
CA PHE A 68 -11.06 2.66 14.62
C PHE A 68 -11.10 1.12 14.54
N TYR A 69 -10.06 0.42 14.92
CA TYR A 69 -10.11 -1.04 14.96
C TYR A 69 -11.10 -1.57 16.00
N ARG A 70 -11.27 -0.88 17.14
CA ARG A 70 -12.21 -1.27 18.21
C ARG A 70 -13.65 -0.84 17.95
N ASP A 71 -13.87 0.19 17.16
CA ASP A 71 -15.21 0.70 16.85
C ASP A 71 -15.95 -0.23 15.89
N SER A 72 -16.98 -0.93 16.35
CA SER A 72 -17.76 -1.88 15.55
C SER A 72 -18.55 -1.26 14.39
N GLU A 73 -18.71 0.07 14.36
CA GLU A 73 -19.38 0.77 13.26
C GLU A 73 -18.46 1.07 12.08
N ILE A 74 -17.13 1.07 12.29
CA ILE A 74 -16.14 1.28 11.24
C ILE A 74 -15.91 -0.05 10.49
N ALA A 75 -16.03 -0.01 9.17
CA ALA A 75 -15.80 -1.16 8.30
C ALA A 75 -14.42 -1.15 7.65
N GLU A 76 -13.94 0.01 7.20
CA GLU A 76 -12.66 0.21 6.53
C GLU A 76 -11.87 1.34 7.19
N ILE A 77 -10.55 1.31 7.13
CA ILE A 77 -9.68 2.35 7.70
C ILE A 77 -8.74 2.86 6.61
N PHE A 78 -8.83 4.14 6.29
CA PHE A 78 -8.01 4.81 5.27
C PHE A 78 -6.97 5.72 5.92
N ASP A 79 -5.71 5.46 5.64
CA ASP A 79 -4.64 6.39 6.01
C ASP A 79 -4.36 7.35 4.85
N ILE A 80 -4.41 8.65 5.15
CA ILE A 80 -4.17 9.71 4.18
C ILE A 80 -2.77 10.33 4.31
N SER A 81 -1.94 9.81 5.20
CA SER A 81 -0.60 10.33 5.42
C SER A 81 0.43 9.80 4.40
N GLY A 82 1.61 10.23 4.55
CA GLY A 82 2.85 9.80 3.93
C GLY A 82 3.99 10.35 4.79
N GLY A 83 5.23 10.12 4.42
CA GLY A 83 6.37 10.62 5.17
C GLY A 83 7.39 9.53 5.50
N ASP A 84 7.89 9.54 6.75
CA ASP A 84 8.99 8.67 7.16
C ASP A 84 8.83 7.98 8.52
N ALA A 85 7.77 8.28 9.28
CA ALA A 85 7.68 7.92 10.69
C ALA A 85 6.59 6.89 11.05
N ALA A 86 6.00 6.22 10.04
CA ALA A 86 4.95 5.22 10.28
C ALA A 86 5.44 4.01 11.09
N ASN A 87 6.72 3.62 10.96
CA ASN A 87 7.28 2.52 11.76
C ASN A 87 7.26 2.80 13.27
N GLY A 88 7.24 4.06 13.68
CA GLY A 88 7.20 4.44 15.10
C GLY A 88 5.93 4.00 15.84
N ILE A 89 4.80 3.79 15.13
CA ILE A 89 3.56 3.35 15.76
C ILE A 89 3.52 1.84 16.05
N LEU A 90 4.32 1.03 15.35
CA LEU A 90 4.25 -0.44 15.37
C LEU A 90 4.29 -1.07 16.76
N PRO A 91 5.14 -0.60 17.71
CA PRO A 91 5.18 -1.16 19.05
C PRO A 91 3.94 -0.88 19.91
N TYR A 92 3.09 0.06 19.50
CA TYR A 92 1.88 0.44 20.23
C TYR A 92 0.59 -0.18 19.66
N LEU A 93 0.70 -0.99 18.59
CA LEU A 93 -0.45 -1.64 17.98
C LEU A 93 -0.83 -2.91 18.74
N ASP A 94 -2.13 -3.09 19.00
CA ASP A 94 -2.72 -4.31 19.51
C ASP A 94 -3.04 -5.26 18.35
N TYR A 95 -2.08 -6.10 18.00
CA TYR A 95 -2.19 -7.02 16.86
C TYR A 95 -3.29 -8.09 17.05
N GLU A 96 -3.62 -8.48 18.26
CA GLU A 96 -4.75 -9.40 18.50
C GLU A 96 -6.09 -8.72 18.23
N CYS A 97 -6.25 -7.47 18.65
CA CYS A 97 -7.41 -6.66 18.29
C CYS A 97 -7.53 -6.50 16.76
N ILE A 98 -6.44 -6.16 16.08
CA ILE A 98 -6.41 -6.03 14.61
C ILE A 98 -6.81 -7.35 13.94
N LYS A 99 -6.23 -8.48 14.36
CA LYS A 99 -6.50 -9.82 13.83
C LYS A 99 -8.00 -10.17 13.91
N ASN A 100 -8.64 -9.83 15.02
CA ASN A 100 -10.02 -10.19 15.30
C ASN A 100 -11.05 -9.18 14.76
N SER A 101 -10.64 -7.99 14.35
CA SER A 101 -11.56 -6.93 13.92
C SER A 101 -12.23 -7.19 12.56
N GLY A 102 -11.56 -7.92 11.66
CA GLY A 102 -12.01 -8.15 10.28
C GLY A 102 -11.87 -6.95 9.35
N LYS A 103 -11.34 -5.80 9.83
CA LYS A 103 -11.24 -4.55 9.08
C LYS A 103 -9.96 -4.51 8.26
N ARG A 104 -10.03 -3.91 7.06
CA ARG A 104 -8.86 -3.65 6.23
C ARG A 104 -8.26 -2.28 6.53
N PHE A 105 -6.96 -2.23 6.54
CA PHE A 105 -6.19 -0.99 6.57
C PHE A 105 -5.72 -0.66 5.16
N TRP A 106 -5.99 0.57 4.73
CA TRP A 106 -5.61 1.11 3.42
C TRP A 106 -4.60 2.23 3.62
N GLY A 107 -3.49 2.15 2.94
CA GLY A 107 -2.46 3.18 3.03
C GLY A 107 -1.48 3.07 1.87
N TYR A 108 -0.59 4.05 1.72
CA TYR A 108 0.38 4.08 0.64
C TYR A 108 1.74 4.63 1.10
N SER A 109 2.77 4.49 0.28
CA SER A 109 4.10 5.06 0.55
C SER A 109 4.66 4.58 1.90
N ASP A 110 4.81 5.44 2.92
CA ASP A 110 5.33 5.07 4.23
C ASP A 110 4.45 4.05 4.98
N LEU A 111 3.15 3.99 4.65
CA LEU A 111 2.23 3.02 5.22
C LEU A 111 2.49 1.57 4.74
N THR A 112 3.35 1.39 3.72
CA THR A 112 3.94 0.08 3.41
C THR A 112 4.45 -0.61 4.68
N THR A 113 5.06 0.16 5.58
CA THR A 113 5.57 -0.30 6.87
C THR A 113 4.47 -0.91 7.74
N VAL A 114 3.35 -0.18 7.90
CA VAL A 114 2.21 -0.60 8.73
C VAL A 114 1.48 -1.80 8.13
N ILE A 115 1.21 -1.76 6.82
CA ILE A 115 0.51 -2.84 6.11
C ILE A 115 1.27 -4.16 6.23
N ASN A 116 2.58 -4.14 5.95
CA ASN A 116 3.39 -5.36 6.04
C ASN A 116 3.58 -5.85 7.48
N ALA A 117 3.67 -4.95 8.46
CA ALA A 117 3.74 -5.32 9.87
C ALA A 117 2.42 -5.99 10.35
N ILE A 118 1.27 -5.45 9.96
CA ILE A 118 -0.04 -6.06 10.23
C ILE A 118 -0.08 -7.47 9.64
N TYR A 119 0.30 -7.63 8.37
CA TYR A 119 0.33 -8.94 7.73
C TYR A 119 1.29 -9.91 8.47
N ALA A 120 2.51 -9.49 8.76
CA ALA A 120 3.50 -10.32 9.43
C ALA A 120 3.06 -10.81 10.82
N LYS A 121 2.37 -9.95 11.59
CA LYS A 121 1.95 -10.25 12.97
C LYS A 121 0.61 -10.96 13.07
N THR A 122 -0.27 -10.81 12.08
CA THR A 122 -1.67 -11.24 12.19
C THR A 122 -2.14 -12.17 11.08
N GLY A 123 -1.43 -12.22 9.96
CA GLY A 123 -1.87 -12.85 8.71
C GLY A 123 -2.99 -12.09 8.00
N ARG A 124 -3.42 -10.92 8.50
CA ARG A 124 -4.47 -10.13 7.85
C ARG A 124 -3.90 -9.31 6.71
N SER A 125 -4.62 -9.31 5.59
CA SER A 125 -4.29 -8.48 4.44
C SER A 125 -4.60 -7.01 4.68
N GLY A 126 -3.86 -6.15 3.99
CA GLY A 126 -4.12 -4.71 3.90
C GLY A 126 -3.98 -4.23 2.46
N VAL A 127 -4.40 -3.02 2.16
CA VAL A 127 -4.43 -2.51 0.80
C VAL A 127 -3.42 -1.39 0.60
N LEU A 128 -2.52 -1.60 -0.33
CA LEU A 128 -1.59 -0.57 -0.79
C LEU A 128 -2.30 0.31 -1.82
N TYR A 129 -2.86 1.43 -1.37
CA TYR A 129 -3.60 2.39 -2.19
C TYR A 129 -3.63 3.77 -1.56
N GLN A 130 -3.47 4.80 -2.40
CA GLN A 130 -3.56 6.19 -1.98
C GLN A 130 -4.98 6.72 -2.15
N ILE A 131 -5.78 6.73 -1.08
CA ILE A 131 -7.18 7.20 -1.11
C ILE A 131 -7.33 8.65 -1.60
N ARG A 132 -6.29 9.49 -1.48
CA ARG A 132 -6.28 10.87 -1.98
C ARG A 132 -6.36 10.95 -3.51
N ASN A 133 -6.15 9.85 -4.25
CA ASN A 133 -6.35 9.81 -5.70
C ASN A 133 -7.81 10.10 -6.09
N LEU A 134 -8.76 9.89 -5.19
CA LEU A 134 -10.17 10.25 -5.39
C LEU A 134 -10.42 11.77 -5.58
N ILE A 135 -9.43 12.62 -5.30
CA ILE A 135 -9.55 14.07 -5.38
C ILE A 135 -8.44 14.74 -6.21
N TYR A 136 -7.64 13.95 -6.93
CA TYR A 136 -6.57 14.45 -7.80
C TYR A 136 -6.97 14.39 -9.29
N ASP A 137 -6.01 14.58 -10.18
CA ASP A 137 -6.26 14.80 -11.62
C ASP A 137 -7.05 13.66 -12.30
N ASN A 138 -6.86 12.41 -11.88
CA ASN A 138 -7.57 11.24 -12.43
C ASN A 138 -8.80 10.82 -11.60
N LYS A 139 -9.37 11.73 -10.80
CA LYS A 139 -10.43 11.44 -9.81
C LYS A 139 -11.65 10.72 -10.39
N GLU A 140 -12.07 11.03 -11.60
CA GLU A 140 -13.29 10.43 -12.19
C GLU A 140 -13.11 8.92 -12.36
N GLN A 141 -12.00 8.49 -12.94
CA GLN A 141 -11.68 7.07 -13.08
C GLN A 141 -11.41 6.41 -11.71
N GLN A 142 -10.73 7.12 -10.81
CA GLN A 142 -10.44 6.62 -9.48
C GLN A 142 -11.71 6.43 -8.65
N ILE A 143 -12.66 7.35 -8.69
CA ILE A 143 -13.97 7.23 -8.04
C ILE A 143 -14.77 6.07 -8.62
N HIS A 144 -14.78 5.92 -9.95
CA HIS A 144 -15.44 4.81 -10.62
C HIS A 144 -14.87 3.46 -10.14
N ASP A 145 -13.56 3.27 -10.23
CA ASP A 145 -12.90 2.01 -9.89
C ASP A 145 -13.00 1.71 -8.38
N PHE A 146 -12.85 2.74 -7.54
CA PHE A 146 -12.97 2.61 -6.09
C PHE A 146 -14.40 2.22 -5.69
N LYS A 147 -15.42 2.91 -6.24
CA LYS A 147 -16.83 2.60 -5.97
C LYS A 147 -17.17 1.17 -6.40
N ASN A 148 -16.81 0.80 -7.62
CA ASN A 148 -16.99 -0.56 -8.11
C ASN A 148 -16.38 -1.58 -7.13
N THR A 149 -15.13 -1.34 -6.70
CA THR A 149 -14.38 -2.31 -5.89
C THR A 149 -14.86 -2.35 -4.43
N VAL A 150 -15.04 -1.18 -3.78
CA VAL A 150 -15.28 -1.09 -2.33
C VAL A 150 -16.76 -1.16 -1.99
N VAL A 151 -17.63 -0.54 -2.82
CA VAL A 151 -19.07 -0.46 -2.55
C VAL A 151 -19.83 -1.56 -3.28
N GLU A 152 -19.48 -1.84 -4.54
CA GLU A 152 -20.22 -2.76 -5.41
C GLU A 152 -19.59 -4.17 -5.44
N GLN A 153 -18.52 -4.40 -4.66
CA GLN A 153 -17.82 -5.69 -4.54
C GLN A 153 -17.24 -6.21 -5.87
N GLY A 154 -16.92 -5.30 -6.78
CA GLY A 154 -16.18 -5.57 -7.99
C GLY A 154 -14.67 -5.61 -7.77
N ARG A 155 -13.88 -5.43 -8.84
CA ARG A 155 -12.42 -5.60 -8.80
C ARG A 155 -11.63 -4.55 -9.58
N ASP A 156 -12.27 -3.53 -10.13
CA ASP A 156 -11.66 -2.61 -11.10
C ASP A 156 -10.40 -1.95 -10.56
N LEU A 157 -10.37 -1.63 -9.26
CA LEU A 157 -9.20 -1.04 -8.61
C LEU A 157 -8.00 -2.01 -8.49
N PHE A 158 -8.25 -3.32 -8.50
CA PHE A 158 -7.24 -4.38 -8.38
C PHE A 158 -6.82 -4.99 -9.72
N LEU A 159 -7.37 -4.56 -10.83
CA LEU A 159 -6.98 -5.03 -12.15
C LEU A 159 -5.70 -4.33 -12.60
N LEU A 160 -4.64 -5.10 -12.79
CA LEU A 160 -3.32 -4.60 -13.15
C LEU A 160 -2.94 -5.00 -14.56
N ASN A 161 -2.40 -4.05 -15.32
CA ASN A 161 -1.67 -4.31 -16.55
C ASN A 161 -0.20 -4.53 -16.21
N TYR A 162 0.39 -5.62 -16.67
CA TYR A 162 1.79 -5.93 -16.41
C TYR A 162 2.44 -6.62 -17.62
N ARG A 163 3.75 -6.64 -17.63
CA ARG A 163 4.53 -7.46 -18.56
C ARG A 163 5.73 -8.06 -17.87
N PHE A 164 6.08 -9.29 -18.21
CA PHE A 164 7.32 -9.91 -17.78
C PHE A 164 8.51 -9.30 -18.52
N ILE A 165 9.60 -9.08 -17.78
CA ILE A 165 10.91 -8.71 -18.32
C ILE A 165 11.94 -9.82 -18.08
N GLN A 166 11.57 -10.82 -17.29
CA GLN A 166 12.35 -12.03 -17.02
C GLN A 166 11.40 -13.14 -16.58
N GLN A 167 11.54 -14.35 -17.17
CA GLN A 167 10.60 -15.45 -17.04
C GLN A 167 9.18 -15.06 -17.53
N GLU A 168 8.16 -15.90 -17.28
CA GLU A 168 6.83 -15.68 -17.86
C GLU A 168 5.68 -15.97 -16.89
N GLN A 169 5.99 -16.39 -15.66
CA GLN A 169 4.98 -16.68 -14.65
C GLN A 169 5.53 -16.56 -13.24
N MET A 170 4.68 -16.15 -12.31
CA MET A 170 4.93 -16.19 -10.87
C MET A 170 3.61 -16.28 -10.11
N GLN A 171 3.66 -16.91 -8.93
CA GLN A 171 2.52 -17.03 -8.02
C GLN A 171 3.03 -16.98 -6.58
N GLY A 172 2.29 -16.31 -5.71
CA GLY A 172 2.59 -16.23 -4.29
C GLY A 172 1.83 -15.10 -3.61
N ILE A 173 1.90 -15.07 -2.31
CA ILE A 173 1.35 -13.97 -1.52
C ILE A 173 2.20 -12.72 -1.75
N VAL A 174 1.55 -11.58 -2.02
CA VAL A 174 2.25 -10.32 -2.24
C VAL A 174 2.64 -9.68 -0.92
N VAL A 175 3.90 -9.27 -0.81
CA VAL A 175 4.46 -8.45 0.28
C VAL A 175 5.29 -7.32 -0.31
N GLY A 176 5.61 -6.31 0.48
CA GLY A 176 6.41 -5.17 0.00
C GLY A 176 5.59 -3.91 -0.28
N GLY A 177 5.99 -3.14 -1.26
CA GLY A 177 5.46 -1.82 -1.64
C GLY A 177 6.59 -0.82 -1.83
N ASN A 178 6.56 0.33 -1.15
CA ASN A 178 7.65 1.29 -1.23
C ASN A 178 8.93 0.69 -0.65
N ILE A 179 9.97 0.55 -1.51
CA ILE A 179 11.19 -0.20 -1.17
C ILE A 179 11.89 0.36 0.08
N ARG A 180 12.00 1.70 0.20
CA ARG A 180 12.60 2.36 1.36
C ARG A 180 11.82 2.07 2.64
N CYS A 181 10.51 2.13 2.56
CA CYS A 181 9.62 1.95 3.70
C CYS A 181 9.53 0.48 4.12
N PHE A 182 9.53 -0.44 3.17
CA PHE A 182 9.61 -1.87 3.44
C PHE A 182 10.89 -2.26 4.17
N LEU A 183 12.02 -1.70 3.75
CA LEU A 183 13.32 -1.94 4.38
C LEU A 183 13.45 -1.43 5.83
N LYS A 184 12.56 -0.53 6.29
CA LYS A 184 12.49 -0.16 7.71
C LYS A 184 12.13 -1.34 8.62
N LEU A 185 11.51 -2.38 8.08
CA LEU A 185 11.16 -3.60 8.81
C LEU A 185 12.32 -4.58 8.93
N ALA A 186 13.39 -4.43 8.13
CA ALA A 186 14.52 -5.35 8.12
C ALA A 186 15.17 -5.47 9.50
N GLY A 187 15.33 -6.71 9.98
CA GLY A 187 15.89 -6.99 11.30
C GLY A 187 14.93 -6.77 12.47
N THR A 188 13.66 -6.51 12.21
CA THR A 188 12.62 -6.38 13.23
C THR A 188 11.65 -7.57 13.19
N GLU A 189 10.89 -7.77 14.26
CA GLU A 189 9.82 -8.77 14.33
C GLU A 189 8.61 -8.47 13.42
N TYR A 190 8.59 -7.30 12.78
CA TYR A 190 7.54 -6.83 11.89
C TYR A 190 7.81 -7.15 10.41
N MET A 191 9.00 -7.70 10.10
CA MET A 191 9.34 -8.10 8.74
C MET A 191 8.57 -9.36 8.36
N PRO A 192 7.79 -9.37 7.27
CA PRO A 192 7.14 -10.60 6.82
C PRO A 192 8.18 -11.63 6.35
N ASP A 193 7.85 -12.91 6.52
CA ASP A 193 8.60 -13.97 5.87
C ASP A 193 8.51 -13.81 4.35
N LEU A 194 9.63 -13.96 3.66
CA LEU A 194 9.75 -13.79 2.21
C LEU A 194 9.68 -15.10 1.42
N GLU A 195 9.68 -16.25 2.10
CA GLU A 195 9.70 -17.56 1.43
C GLU A 195 8.45 -17.76 0.56
N GLY A 196 8.66 -17.96 -0.75
CA GLY A 196 7.58 -18.18 -1.72
C GLY A 196 6.68 -16.98 -1.98
N LYS A 197 7.04 -15.77 -1.52
CA LYS A 197 6.23 -14.56 -1.72
C LYS A 197 6.53 -13.87 -3.05
N ILE A 198 5.61 -13.03 -3.52
CA ILE A 198 5.90 -12.04 -4.56
C ILE A 198 6.30 -10.75 -3.88
N LEU A 199 7.51 -10.27 -4.18
CA LEU A 199 8.03 -9.02 -3.64
C LEU A 199 7.63 -7.85 -4.56
N LEU A 200 6.68 -7.03 -4.10
CA LEU A 200 6.34 -5.78 -4.75
C LEU A 200 7.33 -4.69 -4.35
N LEU A 201 7.88 -3.99 -5.33
CA LEU A 201 8.79 -2.86 -5.13
C LEU A 201 8.39 -1.67 -6.00
N GLU A 202 8.25 -0.50 -5.39
CA GLU A 202 8.07 0.79 -6.05
C GLU A 202 8.80 1.89 -5.29
N SER A 203 8.97 3.07 -5.87
CA SER A 203 9.54 4.23 -5.16
C SER A 203 9.17 5.55 -5.82
N GLN A 204 8.78 6.55 -5.00
CA GLN A 204 8.63 7.92 -5.48
C GLN A 204 9.99 8.60 -5.71
N SER A 205 10.92 8.44 -4.76
CA SER A 205 12.21 9.12 -4.76
C SER A 205 13.37 8.13 -4.67
N GLY A 206 14.53 8.56 -5.15
CA GLY A 206 15.77 7.80 -5.07
C GLY A 206 16.52 7.82 -6.39
N SER A 207 17.75 8.36 -6.35
CA SER A 207 18.72 8.27 -7.46
C SER A 207 19.12 6.80 -7.71
N VAL A 208 19.79 6.55 -8.83
CA VAL A 208 20.33 5.22 -9.20
C VAL A 208 21.08 4.57 -8.02
N SER A 209 22.00 5.30 -7.39
CA SER A 209 22.81 4.78 -6.28
C SER A 209 21.98 4.43 -5.06
N ARG A 210 20.95 5.20 -4.76
CA ARG A 210 20.05 4.92 -3.63
C ARG A 210 19.21 3.69 -3.88
N ILE A 211 18.61 3.55 -5.07
CA ILE A 211 17.83 2.35 -5.42
C ILE A 211 18.73 1.12 -5.48
N GLU A 212 19.93 1.21 -6.07
CA GLU A 212 20.89 0.11 -6.06
C GLU A 212 21.27 -0.29 -4.61
N SER A 213 21.49 0.67 -3.71
CA SER A 213 21.76 0.40 -2.29
C SER A 213 20.62 -0.38 -1.61
N PHE A 214 19.36 0.00 -1.85
CA PHE A 214 18.19 -0.73 -1.32
C PHE A 214 18.11 -2.16 -1.87
N LEU A 215 18.37 -2.34 -3.17
CA LEU A 215 18.38 -3.66 -3.79
C LEU A 215 19.53 -4.53 -3.27
N CYS A 216 20.72 -3.95 -3.03
CA CYS A 216 21.83 -4.65 -2.39
C CYS A 216 21.49 -5.08 -0.96
N GLN A 217 20.76 -4.24 -0.19
CA GLN A 217 20.31 -4.64 1.14
C GLN A 217 19.33 -5.83 1.07
N LEU A 218 18.37 -5.82 0.14
CA LEU A 218 17.48 -6.97 -0.09
C LEU A 218 18.25 -8.22 -0.47
N GLN A 219 19.28 -8.11 -1.33
CA GLN A 219 20.15 -9.22 -1.69
C GLN A 219 20.91 -9.76 -0.46
N GLN A 220 21.50 -8.89 0.36
CA GLN A 220 22.22 -9.27 1.58
C GLN A 220 21.32 -9.94 2.62
N MET A 221 20.02 -9.66 2.60
CA MET A 221 19.01 -10.33 3.41
C MET A 221 18.61 -11.70 2.86
N GLY A 222 19.10 -12.11 1.69
CA GLY A 222 18.68 -13.32 0.99
C GLY A 222 17.25 -13.22 0.44
N ALA A 223 16.77 -12.01 0.15
CA ALA A 223 15.38 -11.83 -0.28
C ALA A 223 15.12 -12.45 -1.66
N PHE A 224 16.04 -12.29 -2.60
CA PHE A 224 15.88 -12.76 -3.98
C PHE A 224 16.03 -14.29 -4.13
N GLU A 225 16.65 -14.95 -3.17
CA GLU A 225 16.72 -16.41 -3.08
C GLU A 225 15.44 -17.05 -2.52
N LYS A 226 14.65 -16.27 -1.75
CA LYS A 226 13.44 -16.74 -1.05
C LYS A 226 12.16 -16.48 -1.83
N VAL A 227 12.08 -15.33 -2.51
CA VAL A 227 10.82 -14.93 -3.15
C VAL A 227 10.52 -15.73 -4.41
N ALA A 228 9.25 -15.95 -4.71
CA ALA A 228 8.79 -16.60 -5.94
C ALA A 228 8.89 -15.68 -7.17
N GLY A 229 9.02 -14.37 -6.97
CA GLY A 229 9.19 -13.40 -8.05
C GLY A 229 9.14 -11.96 -7.53
N VAL A 230 9.41 -11.03 -8.43
CA VAL A 230 9.38 -9.59 -8.16
C VAL A 230 8.38 -8.90 -9.08
N LEU A 231 7.48 -8.11 -8.51
CA LEU A 231 6.62 -7.17 -9.23
C LEU A 231 7.16 -5.75 -9.03
N LEU A 232 7.56 -5.10 -10.11
CA LEU A 232 8.02 -3.72 -10.07
C LEU A 232 6.91 -2.78 -10.48
N GLY A 233 6.53 -1.88 -9.58
CA GLY A 233 5.80 -0.66 -9.88
C GLY A 233 6.71 0.41 -10.46
N THR A 234 6.27 1.68 -10.45
CA THR A 234 7.05 2.81 -10.95
C THR A 234 8.11 3.25 -9.95
N PHE A 235 9.26 3.69 -10.47
CA PHE A 235 10.34 4.32 -9.72
C PHE A 235 10.47 5.77 -10.20
N THR A 236 9.55 6.63 -9.74
CA THR A 236 9.26 7.93 -10.35
C THR A 236 10.50 8.78 -10.59
N GLN A 237 11.28 9.08 -9.56
CA GLN A 237 12.50 9.89 -9.73
C GLN A 237 13.54 9.19 -10.61
N LEU A 238 13.80 7.91 -10.36
CA LEU A 238 14.77 7.12 -11.12
C LEU A 238 14.43 7.09 -12.61
N GLU A 239 13.16 6.87 -12.93
CA GLU A 239 12.68 6.79 -14.33
C GLU A 239 12.74 8.15 -15.04
N GLN A 240 12.46 9.24 -14.33
CA GLN A 240 12.61 10.59 -14.85
C GLN A 240 14.09 10.92 -15.18
N GLU A 241 15.02 10.50 -14.33
CA GLU A 241 16.45 10.76 -14.50
C GLU A 241 17.11 9.84 -15.54
N THR A 242 16.65 8.59 -15.70
CA THR A 242 17.41 7.55 -16.41
C THR A 242 16.59 6.69 -17.37
N GLY A 243 15.28 6.92 -17.46
CA GLY A 243 14.31 6.17 -18.28
C GLY A 243 13.70 4.96 -17.58
N ALA A 244 12.49 4.61 -18.02
CA ALA A 244 11.57 3.64 -17.39
C ALA A 244 12.11 2.19 -17.25
N GLN A 245 13.19 1.82 -17.94
CA GLN A 245 13.72 0.45 -17.87
C GLN A 245 14.81 0.26 -16.80
N THR A 246 15.24 1.34 -16.12
CA THR A 246 16.43 1.30 -15.26
C THR A 246 16.19 0.46 -14.01
N ALA A 247 15.03 0.58 -13.34
CA ALA A 247 14.70 -0.26 -12.19
C ALA A 247 14.74 -1.75 -12.54
N GLY A 248 14.12 -2.14 -13.65
CA GLY A 248 14.14 -3.52 -14.14
C GLY A 248 15.54 -4.04 -14.47
N ARG A 249 16.41 -3.20 -15.05
CA ARG A 249 17.82 -3.58 -15.30
C ARG A 249 18.61 -3.80 -14.01
N LEU A 250 18.42 -2.93 -13.00
CA LEU A 250 19.07 -3.08 -11.69
C LEU A 250 18.62 -4.36 -10.99
N VAL A 251 17.31 -4.62 -10.93
CA VAL A 251 16.79 -5.84 -10.32
C VAL A 251 17.31 -7.09 -11.02
N LYS A 252 17.26 -7.17 -12.35
CA LYS A 252 17.79 -8.33 -13.10
C LYS A 252 19.29 -8.57 -12.88
N LYS A 253 20.08 -7.48 -12.74
CA LYS A 253 21.51 -7.56 -12.45
C LYS A 253 21.78 -8.17 -11.07
N ILE A 254 20.97 -7.82 -10.06
CA ILE A 254 21.19 -8.16 -8.64
C ILE A 254 20.50 -9.47 -8.28
N ALA A 255 19.27 -9.69 -8.73
CA ALA A 255 18.45 -10.86 -8.36
C ALA A 255 18.77 -12.14 -9.16
N GLY A 256 19.62 -12.05 -10.19
CA GLY A 256 19.98 -13.20 -11.02
C GLY A 256 18.94 -13.52 -12.10
N LYS A 257 19.27 -14.48 -13.00
CA LYS A 257 18.51 -14.73 -14.24
C LYS A 257 17.30 -15.66 -14.07
N SER A 258 17.22 -16.41 -12.98
CA SER A 258 16.17 -17.42 -12.77
C SER A 258 14.91 -16.85 -12.12
N LEU A 259 15.00 -15.72 -11.40
CA LEU A 259 13.88 -15.12 -10.67
C LEU A 259 12.88 -14.46 -11.64
N PRO A 260 11.58 -14.78 -11.59
CA PRO A 260 10.57 -14.07 -12.36
C PRO A 260 10.51 -12.59 -11.99
N VAL A 261 10.48 -11.72 -13.02
CA VAL A 261 10.33 -10.26 -12.82
C VAL A 261 9.30 -9.72 -13.79
N ALA A 262 8.23 -9.16 -13.27
CA ALA A 262 7.23 -8.42 -14.01
C ALA A 262 7.29 -6.93 -13.66
N VAL A 263 6.86 -6.07 -14.59
CA VAL A 263 6.76 -4.62 -14.41
C VAL A 263 5.34 -4.16 -14.71
N THR A 264 4.88 -3.16 -13.95
CA THR A 264 3.59 -2.51 -14.16
C THR A 264 3.73 -0.99 -13.98
N ALA A 265 2.99 -0.23 -14.78
CA ALA A 265 2.84 1.21 -14.56
C ALA A 265 1.67 1.54 -13.62
N ASP A 266 0.83 0.56 -13.32
CA ASP A 266 -0.40 0.75 -12.54
C ASP A 266 -0.14 0.89 -11.03
N ILE A 267 1.07 0.61 -10.55
CA ILE A 267 1.45 0.75 -9.14
C ILE A 267 2.55 1.79 -9.01
N GLY A 268 2.29 2.84 -8.24
CA GLY A 268 3.25 3.93 -8.04
C GLY A 268 2.59 5.16 -7.42
N HIS A 269 3.30 6.30 -7.48
CA HIS A 269 2.84 7.57 -6.92
C HIS A 269 2.05 8.43 -7.92
N GLY A 270 1.68 7.87 -9.08
CA GLY A 270 0.78 8.52 -10.02
C GLY A 270 -0.64 8.65 -9.48
N THR A 271 -1.38 9.66 -9.95
CA THR A 271 -2.77 9.88 -9.53
C THR A 271 -3.76 8.90 -10.19
N ASP A 272 -3.26 8.12 -11.14
CA ASP A 272 -3.94 7.01 -11.84
C ASP A 272 -3.61 5.63 -11.27
N ALA A 273 -2.81 5.57 -10.20
CA ALA A 273 -2.37 4.30 -9.63
C ALA A 273 -3.53 3.44 -9.14
N LYS A 274 -3.41 2.15 -9.40
CA LYS A 274 -4.30 1.08 -8.92
C LYS A 274 -3.88 0.63 -7.51
N ALA A 275 -4.66 -0.28 -6.93
CA ALA A 275 -4.42 -0.85 -5.61
C ALA A 275 -3.84 -2.28 -5.70
N VAL A 276 -3.12 -2.66 -4.64
CA VAL A 276 -2.66 -4.04 -4.45
C VAL A 276 -2.99 -4.51 -3.04
N VAL A 277 -3.49 -5.73 -2.92
CA VAL A 277 -3.73 -6.34 -1.62
C VAL A 277 -2.45 -7.04 -1.15
N ILE A 278 -1.83 -6.49 -0.11
CA ILE A 278 -0.68 -7.07 0.57
C ILE A 278 -1.18 -8.15 1.53
N GLY A 279 -0.57 -9.33 1.48
CA GLY A 279 -0.98 -10.48 2.28
C GLY A 279 -1.98 -11.41 1.58
N GLU A 280 -2.30 -11.17 0.30
CA GLU A 280 -3.13 -12.07 -0.51
C GLU A 280 -2.35 -12.70 -1.67
N GLU A 281 -2.79 -13.88 -2.09
CA GLU A 281 -2.16 -14.61 -3.18
C GLU A 281 -2.50 -13.98 -4.53
N MET A 282 -1.48 -13.79 -5.36
CA MET A 282 -1.62 -13.34 -6.74
C MET A 282 -0.93 -14.31 -7.69
N ARG A 283 -1.50 -14.42 -8.90
CA ARG A 283 -0.91 -15.20 -10.00
C ARG A 283 -0.73 -14.31 -11.23
N PHE A 284 0.46 -14.35 -11.78
CA PHE A 284 0.83 -13.66 -13.00
C PHE A 284 1.30 -14.68 -14.04
N GLY A 285 0.86 -14.54 -15.30
CA GLY A 285 1.25 -15.42 -16.41
C GLY A 285 1.26 -14.68 -17.75
N SER A 286 2.10 -15.12 -18.70
CA SER A 286 2.12 -14.60 -20.06
C SER A 286 0.87 -15.07 -20.81
N GLY A 287 0.05 -14.16 -21.35
CA GLY A 287 -1.04 -14.48 -22.27
C GLY A 287 -2.46 -14.13 -21.84
N GLN A 288 -2.67 -13.51 -20.70
CA GLN A 288 -3.97 -12.92 -20.33
C GLN A 288 -3.75 -11.48 -19.87
N GLY A 289 -4.57 -10.57 -20.41
CA GLY A 289 -4.75 -9.26 -19.79
C GLY A 289 -5.09 -9.48 -18.31
N ALA A 290 -4.33 -8.87 -17.42
CA ALA A 290 -4.22 -9.23 -16.02
C ALA A 290 -5.54 -9.20 -15.27
N GLY A 291 -6.06 -10.35 -14.99
CA GLY A 291 -6.94 -10.54 -13.86
C GLY A 291 -6.14 -11.08 -12.68
N CYS A 292 -5.96 -10.32 -11.63
CA CYS A 292 -5.60 -10.88 -10.34
C CYS A 292 -6.71 -11.83 -9.91
N SER A 293 -6.47 -13.14 -9.89
CA SER A 293 -7.40 -14.07 -9.27
C SER A 293 -7.10 -14.13 -7.79
N VAL A 294 -7.73 -13.28 -7.01
CA VAL A 294 -7.94 -13.54 -5.59
C VAL A 294 -8.97 -14.68 -5.53
N MET A 295 -8.57 -15.83 -5.01
CA MET A 295 -9.50 -16.91 -4.71
C MET A 295 -10.29 -16.61 -3.45
#